data_be5931304db0a10ff6735c3bc501e987
#
_entry.id   be5931304db0a10ff6735c3bc501e987
#
_cell.length_a   1.000
_cell.length_b   1.000
_cell.length_c   1.000
_cell.angle_alpha   90.00
_cell.angle_beta   90.00
_cell.angle_gamma   90.00
#
_symmetry.space_group_name_H-M   'P 1'
#
loop_
_entity.id
_entity.type
_entity.pdbx_description
1 polymer ?
#
loop_
_entity_poly.entity_id
_entity_poly.type
_entity_poly.pdbx_seq_one_letter_code
_entity_poly.pdbx_strand_id
1 'polypeptide(L)'
;MTMSKKPKYERSDDYRYQYIRAHPGFMGKYYLCPYCGRIMLKKTMQVDHIVSISLANKHRAYRVLVPDGNINNLHNLTASCPKCNNRKSDSGGFWIFFSRFGVVFYAVIWLLLLGFAAWFAIGAATGLIQRGFLLPYFSAAGNVLMQGTANAIASIFRFH
;
A
#
# COMPACT_ATOMS: atom_id res chain seq x y z
N MET A 1 21.13 28.22 30.37
CA MET A 1 21.02 28.18 28.88
C MET A 1 21.33 26.77 28.40
N THR A 2 20.32 25.95 28.15
CA THR A 2 20.49 24.61 27.58
C THR A 2 20.81 24.77 26.10
N MET A 3 22.05 24.51 25.71
CA MET A 3 22.44 24.44 24.29
C MET A 3 21.61 23.35 23.63
N SER A 4 20.63 23.72 22.80
CA SER A 4 19.86 22.81 21.99
C SER A 4 20.84 22.09 21.04
N LYS A 5 21.03 20.79 21.27
CA LYS A 5 21.86 19.95 20.40
C LYS A 5 21.27 19.96 18.99
N LYS A 6 22.05 20.42 18.00
CA LYS A 6 21.66 20.40 16.59
C LYS A 6 21.15 19.00 16.21
N PRO A 7 20.01 18.87 15.53
CA PRO A 7 19.48 17.55 15.14
C PRO A 7 20.50 16.85 14.22
N LYS A 8 20.62 15.52 14.39
CA LYS A 8 21.57 14.71 13.61
C LYS A 8 21.15 14.59 12.14
N TYR A 9 19.85 14.58 11.90
CA TYR A 9 19.26 14.41 10.56
C TYR A 9 18.44 15.63 10.20
N GLU A 10 18.64 16.11 8.98
CA GLU A 10 17.92 17.25 8.40
C GLU A 10 17.48 16.89 6.98
N ARG A 11 16.40 17.50 6.53
CA ARG A 11 15.89 17.35 5.17
C ARG A 11 16.79 18.13 4.20
N SER A 12 17.22 17.52 3.09
CA SER A 12 17.84 18.27 2.00
C SER A 12 16.76 18.96 1.16
N ASP A 13 17.08 20.12 0.60
CA ASP A 13 16.10 20.88 -0.21
C ASP A 13 15.77 20.20 -1.54
N ASP A 14 16.67 19.37 -2.04
CA ASP A 14 16.60 18.72 -3.34
C ASP A 14 16.14 17.26 -3.30
N TYR A 15 15.84 16.69 -2.12
CA TYR A 15 15.47 15.27 -1.95
C TYR A 15 14.32 14.82 -2.87
N ARG A 16 13.33 15.71 -3.08
CA ARG A 16 12.20 15.46 -3.97
C ARG A 16 12.64 15.36 -5.43
N TYR A 17 13.50 16.26 -5.87
CA TYR A 17 14.03 16.27 -7.22
C TYR A 17 14.87 15.02 -7.50
N GLN A 18 15.76 14.67 -6.58
CA GLN A 18 16.60 13.47 -6.67
C GLN A 18 15.73 12.21 -6.75
N TYR A 19 14.70 12.09 -5.91
CA TYR A 19 13.77 10.95 -5.93
C TYR A 19 13.06 10.82 -7.28
N ILE A 20 12.47 11.90 -7.78
CA ILE A 20 11.74 11.90 -9.06
C ILE A 20 12.65 11.55 -10.24
N ARG A 21 13.90 11.99 -10.20
CA ARG A 21 14.89 11.68 -11.23
C ARG A 21 15.28 10.21 -11.22
N ALA A 22 15.49 9.64 -10.04
CA ALA A 22 15.84 8.23 -9.86
C ALA A 22 14.65 7.28 -10.10
N HIS A 23 13.43 7.74 -9.81
CA HIS A 23 12.19 6.96 -9.92
C HIS A 23 11.17 7.74 -10.77
N PRO A 24 11.23 7.69 -12.10
CA PRO A 24 10.38 8.51 -12.97
C PRO A 24 8.89 8.14 -12.89
N GLY A 25 8.55 7.01 -12.26
CA GLY A 25 7.18 6.51 -12.20
C GLY A 25 6.74 5.82 -13.49
N PHE A 26 5.55 5.22 -13.47
CA PHE A 26 4.99 4.58 -14.66
C PHE A 26 4.66 5.64 -15.73
N MET A 27 5.16 5.43 -16.94
CA MET A 27 5.07 6.37 -18.07
C MET A 27 5.59 7.80 -17.74
N GLY A 28 6.50 7.94 -16.75
CA GLY A 28 7.03 9.25 -16.31
C GLY A 28 6.03 10.14 -15.57
N LYS A 29 4.81 9.69 -15.33
CA LYS A 29 3.69 10.50 -14.80
C LYS A 29 2.99 9.92 -13.58
N TYR A 30 2.89 8.59 -13.47
CA TYR A 30 2.04 7.92 -12.50
C TYR A 30 2.86 7.26 -11.40
N TYR A 31 2.41 7.39 -10.18
CA TYR A 31 3.00 6.79 -8.98
C TYR A 31 1.94 6.04 -8.19
N LEU A 32 2.31 4.96 -7.54
CA LEU A 32 1.44 4.20 -6.66
C LEU A 32 1.78 4.53 -5.21
N CYS A 33 0.76 4.85 -4.41
CA CYS A 33 0.95 5.06 -2.98
C CYS A 33 1.15 3.70 -2.28
N PRO A 34 2.30 3.45 -1.61
CA PRO A 34 2.55 2.17 -0.94
C PRO A 34 1.61 1.93 0.25
N TYR A 35 1.01 2.99 0.79
CA TYR A 35 0.15 2.90 1.98
C TYR A 35 -1.31 2.57 1.68
N CYS A 36 -1.84 2.95 0.53
CA CYS A 36 -3.27 2.76 0.21
C CYS A 36 -3.56 2.32 -1.23
N GLY A 37 -2.54 2.03 -2.03
CA GLY A 37 -2.71 1.57 -3.42
C GLY A 37 -3.26 2.60 -4.39
N ARG A 38 -3.42 3.88 -3.99
CA ARG A 38 -3.92 4.93 -4.88
C ARG A 38 -2.90 5.29 -5.94
N ILE A 39 -3.35 5.38 -7.18
CA ILE A 39 -2.56 5.94 -8.28
C ILE A 39 -2.58 7.47 -8.18
N MET A 40 -1.42 8.08 -8.29
CA MET A 40 -1.20 9.52 -8.17
C MET A 40 -0.48 10.06 -9.37
N LEU A 41 -0.74 11.31 -9.72
CA LEU A 41 0.06 12.03 -10.68
C LEU A 41 1.33 12.59 -10.02
N LYS A 42 2.40 12.73 -10.80
CA LYS A 42 3.66 13.38 -10.38
C LYS A 42 3.44 14.74 -9.71
N LYS A 43 2.44 15.50 -10.17
CA LYS A 43 2.08 16.82 -9.61
C LYS A 43 1.52 16.76 -8.21
N THR A 44 0.73 15.72 -7.89
CA THR A 44 -0.02 15.59 -6.64
C THR A 44 0.65 14.67 -5.62
N MET A 45 1.65 13.88 -6.03
CA MET A 45 2.37 13.01 -5.12
C MET A 45 3.33 13.80 -4.23
N GLN A 46 3.54 13.31 -3.02
CA GLN A 46 4.57 13.77 -2.09
C GLN A 46 5.65 12.71 -1.97
N VAL A 47 6.90 13.14 -1.77
CA VAL A 47 8.00 12.25 -1.42
C VAL A 47 8.11 12.21 0.09
N ASP A 48 7.94 11.04 0.66
CA ASP A 48 7.95 10.76 2.10
C ASP A 48 9.22 10.02 2.49
N HIS A 49 9.75 10.33 3.68
CA HIS A 49 10.84 9.58 4.28
C HIS A 49 10.28 8.32 4.94
N ILE A 50 10.74 7.13 4.52
CA ILE A 50 10.32 5.84 5.09
C ILE A 50 10.54 5.83 6.60
N VAL A 51 11.74 6.11 7.03
CA VAL A 51 12.05 6.48 8.41
C VAL A 51 12.00 8.00 8.50
N SER A 52 11.02 8.55 9.20
CA SER A 52 10.88 10.01 9.30
C SER A 52 12.08 10.65 10.03
N ILE A 53 12.39 11.88 9.66
CA ILE A 53 13.49 12.64 10.26
C ILE A 53 13.29 12.78 11.77
N SER A 54 12.07 13.09 12.20
CA SER A 54 11.72 13.22 13.61
C SER A 54 11.93 11.90 14.36
N LEU A 55 11.48 10.77 13.80
CA LEU A 55 11.63 9.46 14.40
C LEU A 55 13.10 9.06 14.55
N ALA A 56 13.93 9.28 13.52
CA ALA A 56 15.36 9.00 13.56
C ALA A 56 16.12 9.90 14.55
N ASN A 57 15.70 11.16 14.70
CA ASN A 57 16.29 12.06 15.68
C ASN A 57 15.92 11.68 17.11
N LYS A 58 14.65 11.32 17.37
CA LYS A 58 14.14 10.96 18.70
C LYS A 58 14.62 9.59 19.16
N HIS A 59 14.63 8.58 18.28
CA HIS A 59 14.84 7.19 18.67
C HIS A 59 16.05 6.56 17.99
N ARG A 60 17.00 6.12 18.79
CA ARG A 60 18.25 5.52 18.32
C ARG A 60 18.03 4.23 17.52
N ALA A 61 17.03 3.43 17.91
CA ALA A 61 16.69 2.16 17.24
C ALA A 61 16.32 2.34 15.75
N TYR A 62 15.63 3.44 15.39
CA TYR A 62 15.26 3.70 14.01
C TYR A 62 16.41 4.18 13.12
N ARG A 63 17.52 4.62 13.71
CA ARG A 63 18.72 5.04 12.96
C ARG A 63 19.36 3.89 12.21
N VAL A 64 19.25 2.66 12.73
CA VAL A 64 19.77 1.45 12.08
C VAL A 64 19.00 1.15 10.77
N LEU A 65 17.75 1.58 10.66
CA LEU A 65 16.93 1.41 9.47
C LEU A 65 17.18 2.48 8.40
N VAL A 66 17.98 3.51 8.72
CA VAL A 66 18.34 4.59 7.77
C VAL A 66 19.51 4.11 6.92
N PRO A 67 19.33 3.94 5.59
CA PRO A 67 20.38 3.43 4.72
C PRO A 67 21.62 4.34 4.75
N ASP A 68 22.79 3.75 4.92
CA ASP A 68 24.10 4.44 4.95
C ASP A 68 24.18 5.60 5.97
N GLY A 69 23.29 5.60 6.96
CA GLY A 69 23.18 6.71 7.91
C GLY A 69 22.72 8.04 7.30
N ASN A 70 22.31 8.04 6.03
CA ASN A 70 21.83 9.23 5.32
C ASN A 70 20.30 9.21 5.22
N ILE A 71 19.63 10.11 5.94
CA ILE A 71 18.16 10.19 5.97
C ILE A 71 17.56 10.51 4.60
N ASN A 72 18.29 11.22 3.76
CA ASN A 72 17.87 11.61 2.41
C ASN A 72 18.30 10.59 1.33
N ASN A 73 18.84 9.43 1.72
CA ASN A 73 19.13 8.35 0.79
C ASN A 73 17.87 7.92 0.03
N LEU A 74 17.98 7.69 -1.27
CA LEU A 74 16.85 7.32 -2.14
C LEU A 74 16.10 6.07 -1.65
N HIS A 75 16.80 5.11 -1.02
CA HIS A 75 16.17 3.93 -0.41
C HIS A 75 15.39 4.22 0.88
N ASN A 76 15.54 5.42 1.44
CA ASN A 76 14.71 5.90 2.55
C ASN A 76 13.56 6.79 2.07
N LEU A 77 13.37 6.95 0.77
CA LEU A 77 12.32 7.79 0.20
C LEU A 77 11.28 6.94 -0.53
N THR A 78 10.03 7.39 -0.51
CA THR A 78 8.93 6.75 -1.24
C THR A 78 7.90 7.77 -1.71
N ALA A 79 7.22 7.46 -2.83
CA ALA A 79 6.10 8.28 -3.28
C ALA A 79 4.87 7.99 -2.42
N SER A 80 4.20 9.01 -1.92
CA SER A 80 2.98 8.85 -1.10
C SER A 80 1.90 9.86 -1.48
N CYS A 81 0.64 9.52 -1.25
CA CYS A 81 -0.43 10.50 -1.37
C CYS A 81 -0.43 11.44 -0.14
N PRO A 82 -0.84 12.70 -0.29
CA PRO A 82 -0.85 13.67 0.82
C PRO A 82 -1.60 13.16 2.05
N LYS A 83 -2.74 12.47 1.85
CA LYS A 83 -3.53 11.92 2.95
C LYS A 83 -2.75 10.88 3.78
N CYS A 84 -2.08 9.94 3.11
CA CYS A 84 -1.30 8.90 3.80
C CYS A 84 -0.02 9.48 4.41
N ASN A 85 0.65 10.41 3.72
CA ASN A 85 1.82 11.09 4.25
C ASN A 85 1.50 11.82 5.57
N ASN A 86 0.43 12.62 5.56
CA ASN A 86 -0.01 13.32 6.77
C ASN A 86 -0.43 12.35 7.89
N ARG A 87 -1.11 11.23 7.54
CA ARG A 87 -1.53 10.23 8.54
C ARG A 87 -0.36 9.47 9.12
N LYS A 88 0.65 9.15 8.31
CA LYS A 88 1.88 8.51 8.77
C LYS A 88 2.65 9.42 9.71
N SER A 89 2.85 10.69 9.34
CA SER A 89 3.60 11.66 10.13
C SER A 89 4.92 11.07 10.66
N ASP A 90 5.10 11.01 11.98
CA ASP A 90 6.26 10.46 12.67
C ASP A 90 6.13 8.98 13.04
N SER A 91 5.09 8.28 12.55
CA SER A 91 4.84 6.89 12.91
C SER A 91 5.89 5.95 12.29
N GLY A 92 6.31 4.96 13.08
CA GLY A 92 7.22 3.89 12.67
C GLY A 92 6.50 2.55 12.44
N GLY A 93 7.21 1.44 12.67
CA GLY A 93 6.65 0.08 12.68
C GLY A 93 5.95 -0.30 11.38
N PHE A 94 4.65 -0.53 11.45
CA PHE A 94 3.80 -0.94 10.34
C PHE A 94 3.89 -0.02 9.10
N TRP A 95 4.02 1.30 9.29
CA TRP A 95 4.18 2.25 8.19
C TRP A 95 5.48 2.05 7.42
N ILE A 96 6.57 1.72 8.11
CA ILE A 96 7.87 1.42 7.49
C ILE A 96 7.75 0.14 6.65
N PHE A 97 7.08 -0.88 7.16
CA PHE A 97 6.84 -2.11 6.41
C PHE A 97 6.05 -1.83 5.12
N PHE A 98 4.92 -1.14 5.22
CA PHE A 98 4.11 -0.80 4.04
C PHE A 98 4.83 0.09 3.03
N SER A 99 5.68 1.01 3.49
CA SER A 99 6.46 1.84 2.56
C SER A 99 7.45 1.03 1.72
N ARG A 100 7.95 -0.09 2.22
CA ARG A 100 8.88 -0.95 1.49
C ARG A 100 8.18 -1.96 0.57
N PHE A 101 7.09 -2.53 1.02
CA PHE A 101 6.43 -3.66 0.35
C PHE A 101 5.08 -3.31 -0.28
N GLY A 102 4.46 -2.22 0.12
CA GLY A 102 3.11 -1.86 -0.29
C GLY A 102 2.96 -1.65 -1.79
N VAL A 103 3.97 -1.11 -2.49
CA VAL A 103 3.92 -0.94 -3.95
C VAL A 103 3.76 -2.30 -4.64
N VAL A 104 4.57 -3.29 -4.24
CA VAL A 104 4.51 -4.65 -4.80
C VAL A 104 3.17 -5.29 -4.47
N PHE A 105 2.73 -5.19 -3.21
CA PHE A 105 1.46 -5.72 -2.75
C PHE A 105 0.27 -5.18 -3.58
N TYR A 106 0.18 -3.88 -3.74
CA TYR A 106 -0.90 -3.27 -4.52
C TYR A 106 -0.75 -3.51 -6.03
N ALA A 107 0.47 -3.58 -6.56
CA ALA A 107 0.69 -3.94 -7.95
C ALA A 107 0.18 -5.35 -8.25
N VAL A 108 0.44 -6.32 -7.36
CA VAL A 108 -0.11 -7.69 -7.47
C VAL A 108 -1.63 -7.68 -7.41
N ILE A 109 -2.24 -6.93 -6.48
CA ILE A 109 -3.70 -6.81 -6.41
C ILE A 109 -4.28 -6.25 -7.73
N TRP A 110 -3.69 -5.20 -8.27
CA TRP A 110 -4.14 -4.62 -9.54
C TRP A 110 -4.02 -5.61 -10.70
N LEU A 111 -2.93 -6.37 -10.78
CA LEU A 111 -2.75 -7.40 -11.81
C LEU A 111 -3.79 -8.50 -11.69
N LEU A 112 -4.10 -8.96 -10.47
CA LEU A 112 -5.14 -9.96 -10.23
C LEU A 112 -6.54 -9.44 -10.61
N LEU A 113 -6.85 -8.19 -10.28
CA LEU A 113 -8.14 -7.57 -10.64
C LEU A 113 -8.27 -7.40 -12.16
N LEU A 114 -7.22 -6.96 -12.84
CA LEU A 114 -7.20 -6.84 -14.29
C LEU A 114 -7.30 -8.22 -14.97
N GLY A 115 -6.56 -9.20 -14.48
CA GLY A 115 -6.64 -10.58 -14.97
C GLY A 115 -8.04 -11.17 -14.80
N PHE A 116 -8.67 -10.95 -13.65
CA PHE A 116 -10.05 -11.39 -13.39
C PHE A 116 -11.05 -10.68 -14.31
N ALA A 117 -10.92 -9.37 -14.50
CA ALA A 117 -11.79 -8.61 -15.39
C ALA A 117 -11.64 -9.06 -16.85
N ALA A 118 -10.41 -9.31 -17.31
CA ALA A 118 -10.15 -9.83 -18.65
C ALA A 118 -10.74 -11.24 -18.84
N TRP A 119 -10.53 -12.12 -17.87
CA TRP A 119 -11.10 -13.48 -17.88
C TRP A 119 -12.63 -13.44 -17.92
N PHE A 120 -13.26 -12.57 -17.10
CA PHE A 120 -14.70 -12.39 -17.11
C PHE A 120 -15.21 -11.85 -18.46
N ALA A 121 -14.55 -10.87 -19.05
CA ALA A 121 -14.91 -10.30 -20.34
C ALA A 121 -14.80 -11.33 -21.48
N ILE A 122 -13.73 -12.12 -21.49
CA ILE A 122 -13.54 -13.23 -22.46
C ILE A 122 -14.63 -14.29 -22.26
N GLY A 123 -14.92 -14.69 -21.03
CA GLY A 123 -15.96 -15.66 -20.72
C GLY A 123 -17.35 -15.20 -21.14
N ALA A 124 -17.65 -13.91 -20.98
CA ALA A 124 -18.90 -13.31 -21.46
C ALA A 124 -18.96 -13.29 -22.99
N ALA A 125 -17.89 -12.84 -23.65
CA ALA A 125 -17.84 -12.76 -25.13
C ALA A 125 -17.91 -14.15 -25.81
N THR A 126 -17.32 -15.18 -25.22
CA THR A 126 -17.34 -16.56 -25.75
C THR A 126 -18.61 -17.33 -25.39
N GLY A 127 -19.51 -16.72 -24.60
CA GLY A 127 -20.74 -17.38 -24.13
C GLY A 127 -20.53 -18.51 -23.13
N LEU A 128 -19.30 -18.70 -22.63
CA LEU A 128 -18.99 -19.72 -21.62
C LEU A 128 -19.75 -19.47 -20.30
N ILE A 129 -19.98 -18.21 -19.96
CA ILE A 129 -20.77 -17.82 -18.77
C ILE A 129 -22.25 -18.12 -19.00
N GLN A 130 -22.77 -17.86 -20.22
CA GLN A 130 -24.17 -18.13 -20.58
C GLN A 130 -24.48 -19.61 -20.67
N ARG A 131 -23.49 -20.46 -20.95
CA ARG A 131 -23.66 -21.94 -21.02
C ARG A 131 -23.71 -22.62 -19.65
N GLY A 132 -23.76 -21.84 -18.57
CA GLY A 132 -23.91 -22.37 -17.20
C GLY A 132 -22.70 -23.12 -16.66
N PHE A 133 -21.53 -23.05 -17.33
CA PHE A 133 -20.34 -23.79 -16.90
C PHE A 133 -19.83 -23.34 -15.52
N LEU A 134 -20.06 -22.09 -15.17
CA LEU A 134 -19.64 -21.54 -13.87
C LEU A 134 -20.79 -21.40 -12.84
N LEU A 135 -22.06 -21.36 -13.31
CA LEU A 135 -23.23 -21.23 -12.42
C LEU A 135 -23.33 -22.34 -11.37
N PRO A 136 -23.06 -23.63 -11.68
CA PRO A 136 -23.13 -24.69 -10.66
C PRO A 136 -22.08 -24.52 -9.57
N TYR A 137 -20.88 -24.01 -9.86
CA TYR A 137 -19.84 -23.76 -8.85
C TYR A 137 -20.19 -22.61 -7.91
N PHE A 138 -20.73 -21.51 -8.44
CA PHE A 138 -21.15 -20.38 -7.61
C PHE A 138 -22.43 -20.68 -6.82
N SER A 139 -23.38 -21.43 -7.38
CA SER A 139 -24.57 -21.85 -6.67
C SER A 139 -24.26 -22.87 -5.57
N ALA A 140 -23.35 -23.80 -5.80
CA ALA A 140 -22.90 -24.76 -4.78
C ALA A 140 -22.17 -24.04 -3.62
N ALA A 141 -21.23 -23.13 -3.93
CA ALA A 141 -20.52 -22.34 -2.91
C ALA A 141 -21.47 -21.40 -2.14
N GLY A 142 -22.42 -20.76 -2.84
CA GLY A 142 -23.44 -19.92 -2.23
C GLY A 142 -24.36 -20.69 -1.28
N ASN A 143 -24.80 -21.88 -1.70
CA ASN A 143 -25.64 -22.74 -0.88
C ASN A 143 -24.92 -23.27 0.39
N VAL A 144 -23.64 -23.62 0.30
CA VAL A 144 -22.83 -24.03 1.45
C VAL A 144 -22.69 -22.89 2.45
N LEU A 145 -22.42 -21.67 1.97
CA LEU A 145 -22.33 -20.49 2.84
C LEU A 145 -23.66 -20.14 3.49
N MET A 146 -24.76 -20.18 2.74
CA MET A 146 -26.10 -19.89 3.29
C MET A 146 -26.56 -20.95 4.29
N GLN A 147 -26.31 -22.23 4.05
CA GLN A 147 -26.61 -23.29 5.00
C GLN A 147 -25.74 -23.22 6.25
N GLY A 148 -24.45 -22.91 6.10
CA GLY A 148 -23.54 -22.73 7.23
C GLY A 148 -23.98 -21.59 8.15
N THR A 149 -24.37 -20.45 7.58
CA THR A 149 -24.87 -19.30 8.37
C THR A 149 -26.24 -19.57 9.01
N ALA A 150 -27.16 -20.23 8.30
CA ALA A 150 -28.46 -20.60 8.85
C ALA A 150 -28.32 -21.59 10.02
N ASN A 151 -27.44 -22.58 9.90
CA ASN A 151 -27.18 -23.53 10.99
C ASN A 151 -26.50 -22.88 12.20
N ALA A 152 -25.58 -21.94 11.97
CA ALA A 152 -24.95 -21.18 13.04
C ALA A 152 -25.98 -20.30 13.81
N ILE A 153 -26.88 -19.63 13.07
CA ILE A 153 -27.96 -18.83 13.69
C ILE A 153 -28.91 -19.74 14.46
N ALA A 154 -29.35 -20.88 13.86
CA ALA A 154 -30.25 -21.82 14.53
C ALA A 154 -29.63 -22.43 15.81
N SER A 155 -28.31 -22.62 15.87
CA SER A 155 -27.63 -23.10 17.08
C SER A 155 -27.65 -22.07 18.21
N ILE A 156 -27.56 -20.79 17.90
CA ILE A 156 -27.61 -19.70 18.88
C ILE A 156 -29.02 -19.63 19.54
N PHE A 157 -30.09 -19.86 18.77
CA PHE A 157 -31.45 -19.80 19.26
C PHE A 157 -31.94 -21.11 19.97
N ARG A 158 -31.18 -22.21 19.91
CA ARG A 158 -31.51 -23.43 20.63
C ARG A 158 -31.03 -23.46 22.10
N PHE A 159 -30.29 -22.47 22.52
CA PHE A 159 -29.74 -22.38 23.90
C PHE A 159 -30.51 -21.38 24.79
N HIS A 160 -31.75 -21.04 24.43
CA HIS A 160 -32.65 -20.28 25.32
C HIS A 160 -33.95 -21.00 25.54
#